data_b9b0f5e217e1b0589ed0a8e80c7cfe98
#
_entry.id   b9b0f5e217e1b0589ed0a8e80c7cfe98
#
_cell.length_a   1.000
_cell.length_b   1.000
_cell.length_c   1.000
_cell.angle_alpha   90.00
_cell.angle_beta   90.00
_cell.angle_gamma   90.00
#
_symmetry.space_group_name_H-M   'P 1'
#
loop_
_entity.id
_entity.type
_entity.pdbx_description
1 polymer ?
#
loop_
_entity_poly.entity_id
_entity_poly.type
_entity_poly.pdbx_seq_one_letter_code
_entity_poly.pdbx_strand_id
1 'polypeptide(L)'
;MTIALPVTAAAQASAPSLKLWPETIQMGAFYNGAKVRIEGTAPAGSQVLVVIRGDENDEFFNKKGRVGPIWVNTDRIHVTAAPSLFLSFSSADVSSLLDRTSIEAYQLDEQAIKNRLACRSHCKCSTTARHDTASGSLAECAGVEPDPQYLELIRSSFLALKSREGRYQTHPDAVRMVNAAEVDSRYTVDLNWPRSAPPGSYHVEMYACKNRSVVARTTAPLGVVEVGFPAQMAALSSGHPWIYGLIAVLAAIIAGFAIDALTVRLRRRSWRNPRPKERGNVDSSRPEPAGTAEAVSDDAPEHEPIHHS
;
A
#
# COMPACT_ATOMS: atom_id res chain seq x y z
N MET A 1 -37.15 -21.62 62.09
CA MET A 1 -37.02 -22.17 60.74
C MET A 1 -36.40 -21.05 59.85
N THR A 2 -35.07 -21.04 59.79
CA THR A 2 -34.31 -19.95 59.11
C THR A 2 -34.06 -20.37 57.68
N ILE A 3 -34.69 -19.67 56.73
CA ILE A 3 -34.51 -19.92 55.31
C ILE A 3 -33.27 -19.17 54.85
N ALA A 4 -32.18 -19.88 54.57
CA ALA A 4 -30.99 -19.32 53.94
C ALA A 4 -31.25 -19.16 52.43
N LEU A 5 -31.27 -17.94 51.92
CA LEU A 5 -31.32 -17.62 50.50
C LEU A 5 -29.93 -17.91 49.89
N PRO A 6 -29.83 -18.63 48.78
CA PRO A 6 -28.57 -18.82 48.09
C PRO A 6 -28.09 -17.47 47.51
N VAL A 7 -26.94 -17.00 47.95
CA VAL A 7 -26.20 -15.89 47.31
C VAL A 7 -25.68 -16.45 45.97
N THR A 8 -26.33 -16.09 44.89
CA THR A 8 -25.85 -16.36 43.54
C THR A 8 -24.62 -15.49 43.29
N ALA A 9 -23.43 -16.07 43.38
CA ALA A 9 -22.18 -15.38 43.00
C ALA A 9 -22.31 -15.08 41.50
N ALA A 10 -22.49 -13.79 41.18
CA ALA A 10 -22.35 -13.31 39.81
C ALA A 10 -20.92 -13.60 39.38
N ALA A 11 -20.71 -14.49 38.42
CA ALA A 11 -19.40 -14.71 37.82
C ALA A 11 -18.90 -13.41 37.26
N GLN A 12 -17.87 -12.84 37.87
CA GLN A 12 -17.21 -11.63 37.38
C GLN A 12 -16.58 -12.00 36.03
N ALA A 13 -17.13 -11.44 34.93
CA ALA A 13 -16.49 -11.52 33.63
C ALA A 13 -15.10 -10.92 33.75
N SER A 14 -14.07 -11.68 33.40
CA SER A 14 -12.70 -11.18 33.45
C SER A 14 -12.53 -10.05 32.41
N ALA A 15 -11.66 -9.09 32.71
CA ALA A 15 -11.36 -8.00 31.79
C ALA A 15 -10.74 -8.57 30.50
N PRO A 16 -11.15 -8.10 29.31
CA PRO A 16 -10.57 -8.55 28.06
C PRO A 16 -9.08 -8.22 28.01
N SER A 17 -8.29 -9.13 27.45
CA SER A 17 -6.84 -8.96 27.33
C SER A 17 -6.38 -9.00 25.87
N LEU A 18 -5.30 -8.31 25.58
CA LEU A 18 -4.67 -8.23 24.27
C LEU A 18 -3.16 -8.21 24.44
N LYS A 19 -2.47 -9.15 23.81
CA LYS A 19 -1.01 -9.26 23.81
C LYS A 19 -0.51 -9.42 22.39
N LEU A 20 0.63 -8.79 22.10
CA LEU A 20 1.25 -8.75 20.77
C LEU A 20 2.64 -9.37 20.80
N TRP A 21 3.00 -10.13 19.78
CA TRP A 21 4.32 -10.69 19.58
C TRP A 21 4.75 -10.54 18.12
N PRO A 22 5.76 -9.74 17.80
CA PRO A 22 6.48 -8.80 18.69
C PRO A 22 5.64 -7.53 18.96
N GLU A 23 5.97 -6.79 20.02
CA GLU A 23 5.39 -5.45 20.30
C GLU A 23 5.99 -4.37 19.41
N THR A 24 7.18 -4.65 18.83
CA THR A 24 7.88 -3.73 17.93
C THR A 24 8.42 -4.50 16.73
N ILE A 25 8.07 -4.04 15.53
CA ILE A 25 8.56 -4.57 14.26
C ILE A 25 9.76 -3.73 13.83
N GLN A 26 10.87 -4.39 13.50
CA GLN A 26 12.09 -3.73 13.03
C GLN A 26 12.19 -3.86 11.50
N MET A 27 12.29 -2.72 10.82
CA MET A 27 12.44 -2.63 9.37
C MET A 27 13.88 -2.30 8.99
N GLY A 28 14.65 -3.31 8.58
CA GLY A 28 16.01 -3.14 8.06
C GLY A 28 16.03 -3.00 6.54
N ALA A 29 17.23 -2.86 5.96
CA ALA A 29 17.42 -2.68 4.50
C ALA A 29 16.85 -3.82 3.63
N PHE A 30 16.75 -5.02 4.17
CA PHE A 30 16.20 -6.21 3.48
C PHE A 30 14.87 -6.67 4.06
N TYR A 31 14.11 -5.73 4.63
CA TYR A 31 12.83 -6.04 5.22
C TYR A 31 11.84 -6.57 4.17
N ASN A 32 11.22 -7.71 4.48
CA ASN A 32 10.27 -8.38 3.59
C ASN A 32 8.97 -8.78 4.30
N GLY A 33 8.54 -7.99 5.27
CA GLY A 33 7.40 -8.28 6.13
C GLY A 33 7.81 -8.96 7.44
N ALA A 34 6.89 -9.02 8.39
CA ALA A 34 7.08 -9.66 9.69
C ALA A 34 5.86 -10.52 10.03
N LYS A 35 6.07 -11.58 10.79
CA LYS A 35 4.97 -12.33 11.38
C LYS A 35 4.63 -11.71 12.73
N VAL A 36 3.37 -11.40 12.91
CA VAL A 36 2.83 -10.88 14.17
C VAL A 36 1.77 -11.85 14.67
N ARG A 37 1.84 -12.16 15.94
CA ARG A 37 0.83 -12.95 16.64
C ARG A 37 0.13 -12.08 17.67
N ILE A 38 -1.18 -12.13 17.67
CA ILE A 38 -2.05 -11.44 18.60
C ILE A 38 -2.80 -12.50 19.39
N GLU A 39 -2.72 -12.43 20.71
CA GLU A 39 -3.39 -13.37 21.60
C GLU A 39 -4.11 -12.61 22.72
N GLY A 40 -5.19 -13.20 23.22
CA GLY A 40 -5.87 -12.60 24.35
C GLY A 40 -7.08 -13.38 24.80
N THR A 41 -7.82 -12.74 25.70
CA THR A 41 -9.07 -13.27 26.25
C THR A 41 -10.22 -12.32 25.96
N ALA A 42 -11.38 -12.88 25.72
CA ALA A 42 -12.63 -12.17 25.51
C ALA A 42 -13.74 -12.79 26.40
N PRO A 43 -14.78 -12.05 26.75
CA PRO A 43 -15.90 -12.56 27.53
C PRO A 43 -16.53 -13.82 26.91
N ALA A 44 -16.96 -14.75 27.72
CA ALA A 44 -17.53 -16.01 27.28
C ALA A 44 -18.71 -15.83 26.31
N GLY A 45 -18.69 -16.62 25.23
CA GLY A 45 -19.73 -16.60 24.19
C GLY A 45 -19.75 -15.33 23.34
N SER A 46 -18.68 -14.50 23.39
CA SER A 46 -18.47 -13.41 22.45
C SER A 46 -17.67 -13.87 21.22
N GLN A 47 -17.95 -13.25 20.09
CA GLN A 47 -17.12 -13.28 18.89
C GLN A 47 -16.07 -12.17 18.97
N VAL A 48 -14.97 -12.33 18.26
CA VAL A 48 -13.86 -11.37 18.32
C VAL A 48 -13.60 -10.76 16.96
N LEU A 49 -13.41 -9.45 16.96
CA LEU A 49 -12.93 -8.65 15.84
C LEU A 49 -11.66 -7.91 16.30
N VAL A 50 -10.56 -8.06 15.57
CA VAL A 50 -9.30 -7.35 15.80
C VAL A 50 -9.07 -6.41 14.64
N VAL A 51 -8.88 -5.13 14.94
CA VAL A 51 -8.59 -4.09 13.95
C VAL A 51 -7.24 -3.44 14.26
N ILE A 52 -6.42 -3.31 13.24
CA ILE A 52 -5.13 -2.63 13.32
C ILE A 52 -5.20 -1.36 12.48
N ARG A 53 -4.92 -0.24 13.11
CA ARG A 53 -4.91 1.07 12.46
C ARG A 53 -3.58 1.76 12.66
N GLY A 54 -3.07 2.36 11.58
CA GLY A 54 -2.00 3.33 11.68
C GLY A 54 -2.54 4.74 11.87
N ASP A 55 -1.63 5.67 12.17
CA ASP A 55 -1.97 7.09 12.32
C ASP A 55 -2.68 7.62 11.07
N GLU A 56 -3.62 8.54 11.29
CA GLU A 56 -4.33 9.24 10.22
C GLU A 56 -3.38 10.26 9.59
N ASN A 57 -3.25 10.20 8.28
CA ASN A 57 -2.40 11.08 7.51
C ASN A 57 -3.16 11.77 6.38
N ASP A 58 -2.69 12.93 6.00
CA ASP A 58 -3.13 13.64 4.82
C ASP A 58 -2.32 13.15 3.61
N GLU A 59 -3.01 12.70 2.58
CA GLU A 59 -2.38 12.19 1.37
C GLU A 59 -2.77 12.97 0.13
N PHE A 60 -1.81 13.18 -0.77
CA PHE A 60 -2.00 13.89 -2.03
C PHE A 60 -1.83 12.96 -3.21
N PHE A 61 -2.80 12.96 -4.11
CA PHE A 61 -2.79 12.18 -5.34
C PHE A 61 -2.93 13.06 -6.56
N ASN A 62 -2.22 12.71 -7.64
CA ASN A 62 -2.38 13.37 -8.92
C ASN A 62 -3.30 12.54 -9.81
N LYS A 63 -4.44 13.12 -10.20
CA LYS A 63 -5.29 12.54 -11.22
C LYS A 63 -4.64 12.71 -12.58
N LYS A 64 -4.47 11.61 -13.29
CA LYS A 64 -3.99 11.65 -14.67
C LYS A 64 -5.17 11.76 -15.63
N GLY A 65 -5.05 12.66 -16.58
CA GLY A 65 -5.98 12.81 -17.70
C GLY A 65 -5.25 12.73 -19.02
N ARG A 66 -5.95 12.40 -20.07
CA ARG A 66 -5.40 12.32 -21.43
C ARG A 66 -5.62 13.64 -22.14
N VAL A 67 -4.52 14.24 -22.62
CA VAL A 67 -4.56 15.44 -23.48
C VAL A 67 -3.88 15.09 -24.79
N GLY A 68 -4.70 14.85 -25.82
CA GLY A 68 -4.21 14.31 -27.07
C GLY A 68 -3.58 12.92 -26.90
N PRO A 69 -2.35 12.68 -27.37
CA PRO A 69 -1.67 11.39 -27.26
C PRO A 69 -0.98 11.16 -25.91
N ILE A 70 -0.90 12.16 -25.02
CA ILE A 70 -0.11 12.10 -23.78
C ILE A 70 -0.98 12.09 -22.51
N TRP A 71 -0.47 11.46 -21.45
CA TRP A 71 -1.06 11.50 -20.12
C TRP A 71 -0.42 12.61 -19.29
N VAL A 72 -1.22 13.50 -18.77
CA VAL A 72 -0.78 14.63 -17.93
C VAL A 72 -1.50 14.62 -16.59
N ASN A 73 -0.92 15.25 -15.58
CA ASN A 73 -1.60 15.48 -14.30
C ASN A 73 -2.62 16.61 -14.49
N THR A 74 -3.90 16.27 -14.44
CA THR A 74 -5.01 17.21 -14.67
C THR A 74 -5.55 17.81 -13.38
N ASP A 75 -5.40 17.08 -12.26
CA ASP A 75 -5.92 17.51 -10.97
C ASP A 75 -5.05 16.98 -9.82
N ARG A 76 -5.07 17.67 -8.68
CA ARG A 76 -4.44 17.23 -7.44
C ARG A 76 -5.53 17.02 -6.40
N ILE A 77 -5.63 15.80 -5.89
CA ILE A 77 -6.62 15.38 -4.93
C ILE A 77 -5.96 15.31 -3.56
N HIS A 78 -6.56 15.94 -2.57
CA HIS A 78 -6.17 15.89 -1.17
C HIS A 78 -7.18 15.02 -0.42
N VAL A 79 -6.73 13.95 0.20
CA VAL A 79 -7.51 13.04 1.03
C VAL A 79 -7.04 13.21 2.47
N THR A 80 -7.94 13.59 3.36
CA THR A 80 -7.65 13.81 4.77
C THR A 80 -8.26 12.73 5.64
N ALA A 81 -7.71 12.55 6.84
CA ALA A 81 -8.17 11.57 7.82
C ALA A 81 -8.12 10.11 7.33
N ALA A 82 -7.16 9.79 6.45
CA ALA A 82 -6.96 8.44 5.96
C ALA A 82 -5.97 7.69 6.87
N PRO A 83 -6.34 6.56 7.49
CA PRO A 83 -5.39 5.76 8.24
C PRO A 83 -4.29 5.25 7.32
N SER A 84 -3.04 5.31 7.78
CA SER A 84 -1.87 4.83 7.00
C SER A 84 -1.93 3.33 6.72
N LEU A 85 -2.61 2.56 7.58
CA LEU A 85 -2.87 1.14 7.49
C LEU A 85 -4.24 0.82 8.10
N PHE A 86 -4.96 -0.11 7.50
CA PHE A 86 -6.19 -0.68 8.05
C PHE A 86 -6.23 -2.19 7.78
N LEU A 87 -6.10 -2.99 8.83
CA LEU A 87 -6.24 -4.44 8.74
C LEU A 87 -7.32 -4.87 9.71
N SER A 88 -8.29 -5.65 9.22
CA SER A 88 -9.40 -6.17 10.01
C SER A 88 -9.40 -7.69 9.98
N PHE A 89 -9.41 -8.33 11.13
CA PHE A 89 -9.44 -9.78 11.33
C PHE A 89 -10.64 -10.13 12.20
N SER A 90 -11.51 -10.98 11.74
CA SER A 90 -12.71 -11.36 12.47
C SER A 90 -12.87 -12.86 12.60
N SER A 91 -13.65 -13.29 13.60
CA SER A 91 -14.02 -14.70 13.79
C SER A 91 -15.18 -15.16 12.91
N ALA A 92 -15.90 -14.21 12.28
CA ALA A 92 -16.94 -14.40 11.29
C ALA A 92 -17.10 -13.11 10.48
N ASP A 93 -17.98 -13.05 9.50
CA ASP A 93 -18.24 -11.84 8.74
C ASP A 93 -18.65 -10.68 9.66
N VAL A 94 -18.01 -9.50 9.50
CA VAL A 94 -18.24 -8.31 10.33
C VAL A 94 -19.70 -7.87 10.32
N SER A 95 -20.40 -7.98 9.18
CA SER A 95 -21.81 -7.65 9.05
C SER A 95 -22.74 -8.59 9.85
N SER A 96 -22.28 -9.81 10.12
CA SER A 96 -22.98 -10.77 10.98
C SER A 96 -22.72 -10.54 12.46
N LEU A 97 -21.52 -10.01 12.80
CA LEU A 97 -21.09 -9.78 14.17
C LEU A 97 -21.69 -8.53 14.79
N LEU A 98 -21.91 -7.49 13.99
CA LEU A 98 -22.30 -6.16 14.47
C LEU A 98 -23.41 -5.57 13.60
N ASP A 99 -24.16 -4.65 14.20
CA ASP A 99 -25.10 -3.79 13.47
C ASP A 99 -24.37 -2.70 12.69
N ARG A 100 -25.01 -2.16 11.66
CA ARG A 100 -24.40 -1.14 10.80
C ARG A 100 -24.00 0.12 11.56
N THR A 101 -24.77 0.50 12.56
CA THR A 101 -24.49 1.67 13.41
C THR A 101 -23.19 1.50 14.17
N SER A 102 -22.96 0.32 14.76
CA SER A 102 -21.72 0.00 15.48
C SER A 102 -20.53 -0.06 14.53
N ILE A 103 -20.68 -0.66 13.34
CA ILE A 103 -19.63 -0.71 12.32
C ILE A 103 -19.20 0.70 11.91
N GLU A 104 -20.14 1.60 11.68
CA GLU A 104 -19.86 2.99 11.30
C GLU A 104 -19.27 3.79 12.45
N ALA A 105 -19.82 3.65 13.66
CA ALA A 105 -19.35 4.37 14.84
C ALA A 105 -17.87 4.04 15.18
N TYR A 106 -17.48 2.79 15.06
CA TYR A 106 -16.12 2.34 15.34
C TYR A 106 -15.26 2.18 14.07
N GLN A 107 -15.80 2.44 12.87
CA GLN A 107 -15.10 2.33 11.57
C GLN A 107 -14.45 0.97 11.38
N LEU A 108 -15.22 -0.09 11.51
CA LEU A 108 -14.72 -1.45 11.56
C LEU A 108 -14.61 -2.13 10.18
N ASP A 109 -15.11 -1.50 9.13
CA ASP A 109 -14.99 -1.97 7.76
C ASP A 109 -14.48 -0.89 6.81
N GLU A 110 -14.05 -1.28 5.62
CA GLU A 110 -13.56 -0.37 4.59
C GLU A 110 -14.64 0.65 4.14
N GLN A 111 -15.91 0.26 4.17
CA GLN A 111 -17.01 1.14 3.78
C GLN A 111 -17.23 2.26 4.80
N ALA A 112 -17.10 1.96 6.09
CA ALA A 112 -17.17 2.96 7.15
C ALA A 112 -16.01 3.96 7.05
N ILE A 113 -14.80 3.49 6.73
CA ILE A 113 -13.65 4.35 6.45
C ILE A 113 -13.94 5.24 5.24
N LYS A 114 -14.42 4.66 4.14
CA LYS A 114 -14.78 5.39 2.92
C LYS A 114 -15.74 6.55 3.19
N ASN A 115 -16.77 6.30 3.99
CA ASN A 115 -17.78 7.31 4.32
C ASN A 115 -17.20 8.48 5.11
N ARG A 116 -16.15 8.23 5.91
CA ARG A 116 -15.48 9.27 6.72
C ARG A 116 -14.44 10.08 5.94
N LEU A 117 -13.88 9.54 4.87
CA LEU A 117 -12.81 10.22 4.12
C LEU A 117 -13.30 11.58 3.60
N ALA A 118 -12.60 12.63 3.99
CA ALA A 118 -12.80 13.96 3.42
C ALA A 118 -11.86 14.14 2.23
N CYS A 119 -12.43 14.35 1.04
CA CYS A 119 -11.68 14.52 -0.19
C CYS A 119 -11.89 15.92 -0.73
N ARG A 120 -10.79 16.62 -1.05
CA ARG A 120 -10.81 17.92 -1.73
C ARG A 120 -10.05 17.81 -3.04
N SER A 121 -10.61 18.34 -4.11
CA SER A 121 -9.97 18.42 -5.41
C SER A 121 -9.51 19.87 -5.62
N HIS A 122 -8.24 20.03 -5.97
CA HIS A 122 -7.69 21.30 -6.39
C HIS A 122 -7.77 21.36 -7.92
N CYS A 123 -8.95 21.68 -8.44
CA CYS A 123 -9.10 22.01 -9.85
C CYS A 123 -8.17 23.18 -10.19
N LYS A 124 -7.26 23.01 -11.14
CA LYS A 124 -6.66 24.15 -11.83
C LYS A 124 -7.81 24.83 -12.55
N CYS A 125 -8.34 25.92 -12.01
CA CYS A 125 -9.24 26.78 -12.73
C CYS A 125 -8.56 27.11 -14.07
N SER A 126 -9.15 26.65 -15.18
CA SER A 126 -8.77 27.09 -16.52
C SER A 126 -9.15 28.57 -16.58
N THR A 127 -8.21 29.40 -16.21
CA THR A 127 -8.34 30.86 -16.30
C THR A 127 -8.29 31.27 -17.76
N THR A 128 -9.45 31.28 -18.42
CA THR A 128 -9.72 32.24 -19.49
C THR A 128 -10.08 33.60 -18.86
N ALA A 129 -9.28 34.07 -17.91
CA ALA A 129 -9.39 35.42 -17.37
C ALA A 129 -7.99 36.05 -17.43
N ARG A 130 -7.89 37.00 -18.37
CA ARG A 130 -6.88 38.04 -18.57
C ARG A 130 -5.77 38.13 -17.53
N HIS A 131 -4.58 38.07 -18.08
CA HIS A 131 -3.34 38.59 -17.57
C HIS A 131 -3.55 39.94 -16.84
N ASP A 132 -3.38 39.93 -15.52
CA ASP A 132 -2.86 41.09 -14.78
C ASP A 132 -2.39 40.64 -13.39
N THR A 133 -1.13 41.00 -13.16
CA THR A 133 -0.39 41.08 -11.90
C THR A 133 0.16 39.79 -11.25
N ALA A 134 1.48 39.80 -11.23
CA ALA A 134 2.39 38.98 -10.46
C ALA A 134 2.06 38.97 -8.95
N SER A 135 1.53 37.90 -8.48
CA SER A 135 1.70 37.43 -7.11
C SER A 135 1.31 35.95 -7.05
N GLY A 136 2.30 35.09 -6.83
CA GLY A 136 2.12 33.65 -6.77
C GLY A 136 1.43 33.17 -5.48
N SER A 137 0.19 33.54 -5.30
CA SER A 137 -0.70 32.99 -4.32
C SER A 137 -1.54 31.91 -5.01
N LEU A 138 -1.43 30.67 -4.57
CA LEU A 138 -2.32 29.58 -4.91
C LEU A 138 -3.74 30.03 -4.59
N ALA A 139 -4.46 30.53 -5.58
CA ALA A 139 -5.86 30.86 -5.44
C ALA A 139 -6.60 29.55 -5.13
N GLU A 140 -6.89 29.38 -3.87
CA GLU A 140 -7.85 28.40 -3.35
C GLU A 140 -9.18 28.67 -4.03
N CYS A 141 -9.62 27.76 -4.89
CA CYS A 141 -10.97 27.84 -5.47
C CYS A 141 -11.97 27.61 -4.33
N ALA A 142 -12.22 28.66 -3.54
CA ALA A 142 -13.27 28.69 -2.56
C ALA A 142 -14.60 28.73 -3.30
N GLY A 143 -15.38 27.65 -3.27
CA GLY A 143 -16.80 27.72 -3.52
C GLY A 143 -17.47 26.79 -4.51
N VAL A 144 -16.75 25.84 -5.14
CA VAL A 144 -17.44 24.79 -5.91
C VAL A 144 -17.33 23.50 -5.10
N GLU A 145 -18.42 23.09 -4.45
CA GLU A 145 -18.50 21.75 -3.89
C GLU A 145 -18.33 20.74 -5.03
N PRO A 146 -17.39 19.81 -4.92
CA PRO A 146 -17.21 18.80 -5.96
C PRO A 146 -18.47 17.95 -6.06
N ASP A 147 -18.86 17.60 -7.29
CA ASP A 147 -19.98 16.71 -7.58
C ASP A 147 -19.93 15.47 -6.66
N PRO A 148 -21.03 15.13 -5.96
CA PRO A 148 -21.10 13.97 -5.09
C PRO A 148 -20.67 12.65 -5.78
N GLN A 149 -20.98 12.49 -7.07
CA GLN A 149 -20.55 11.33 -7.85
C GLN A 149 -19.03 11.31 -8.06
N TYR A 150 -18.44 12.47 -8.25
CA TYR A 150 -16.99 12.60 -8.39
C TYR A 150 -16.26 12.30 -7.07
N LEU A 151 -16.78 12.77 -5.94
CA LEU A 151 -16.25 12.45 -4.61
C LEU A 151 -16.32 10.95 -4.33
N GLU A 152 -17.41 10.33 -4.69
CA GLU A 152 -17.59 8.88 -4.53
C GLU A 152 -16.59 8.08 -5.37
N LEU A 153 -16.33 8.52 -6.60
CA LEU A 153 -15.31 7.94 -7.48
C LEU A 153 -13.91 8.08 -6.87
N ILE A 154 -13.58 9.25 -6.31
CA ILE A 154 -12.30 9.49 -5.65
C ILE A 154 -12.12 8.53 -4.47
N ARG A 155 -13.11 8.47 -3.57
CA ARG A 155 -13.07 7.61 -2.38
C ARG A 155 -12.90 6.13 -2.76
N SER A 156 -13.66 5.66 -3.74
CA SER A 156 -13.58 4.28 -4.23
C SER A 156 -12.22 3.98 -4.86
N SER A 157 -11.69 4.91 -5.65
CA SER A 157 -10.37 4.77 -6.28
C SER A 157 -9.24 4.77 -5.24
N PHE A 158 -9.37 5.59 -4.20
CA PHE A 158 -8.45 5.63 -3.07
C PHE A 158 -8.41 4.29 -2.33
N LEU A 159 -9.58 3.76 -1.94
CA LEU A 159 -9.66 2.45 -1.29
C LEU A 159 -9.06 1.34 -2.16
N ALA A 160 -9.42 1.31 -3.45
CA ALA A 160 -8.87 0.33 -4.37
C ALA A 160 -7.34 0.42 -4.50
N LEU A 161 -6.77 1.63 -4.44
CA LEU A 161 -5.31 1.82 -4.42
C LEU A 161 -4.70 1.25 -3.14
N LYS A 162 -5.26 1.58 -1.97
CA LYS A 162 -4.77 1.10 -0.66
C LYS A 162 -4.88 -0.41 -0.52
N SER A 163 -5.96 -1.01 -1.02
CA SER A 163 -6.13 -2.47 -1.04
C SER A 163 -5.10 -3.15 -1.97
N ARG A 164 -4.81 -2.57 -3.14
CA ARG A 164 -3.75 -3.07 -4.03
C ARG A 164 -2.36 -2.98 -3.42
N GLU A 165 -2.09 -1.94 -2.64
CA GLU A 165 -0.86 -1.79 -1.86
C GLU A 165 -0.78 -2.77 -0.69
N GLY A 166 -1.86 -3.49 -0.38
CA GLY A 166 -1.97 -4.37 0.76
C GLY A 166 -2.04 -3.65 2.10
N ARG A 167 -2.34 -2.35 2.09
CA ARG A 167 -2.48 -1.54 3.30
C ARG A 167 -3.87 -1.61 3.90
N TYR A 168 -4.91 -1.82 3.08
CA TYR A 168 -6.28 -2.01 3.53
C TYR A 168 -6.70 -3.44 3.18
N GLN A 169 -6.98 -4.22 4.22
CA GLN A 169 -7.35 -5.62 4.06
C GLN A 169 -8.35 -6.03 5.13
N THR A 170 -9.33 -6.82 4.73
CA THR A 170 -10.29 -7.44 5.63
C THR A 170 -10.19 -8.96 5.50
N HIS A 171 -9.98 -9.65 6.61
CA HIS A 171 -9.79 -11.08 6.69
C HIS A 171 -10.90 -11.69 7.58
N PRO A 172 -12.04 -12.08 7.01
CA PRO A 172 -13.05 -12.83 7.75
C PRO A 172 -12.50 -14.21 8.13
N ASP A 173 -13.02 -14.77 9.22
CA ASP A 173 -12.66 -16.10 9.72
C ASP A 173 -11.17 -16.31 10.06
N ALA A 174 -10.42 -15.20 10.22
CA ALA A 174 -8.99 -15.25 10.52
C ALA A 174 -8.69 -15.34 12.02
N VAL A 175 -9.65 -15.04 12.88
CA VAL A 175 -9.51 -15.15 14.34
C VAL A 175 -9.85 -16.56 14.77
N ARG A 176 -8.87 -17.26 15.33
CA ARG A 176 -9.09 -18.60 15.92
C ARG A 176 -9.57 -18.46 17.35
N MET A 177 -10.78 -18.92 17.60
CA MET A 177 -11.36 -18.96 18.94
C MET A 177 -11.10 -20.33 19.58
N VAL A 178 -10.55 -20.31 20.79
CA VAL A 178 -10.41 -21.50 21.62
C VAL A 178 -11.29 -21.30 22.86
N ASN A 179 -12.38 -21.98 22.92
CA ASN A 179 -13.27 -21.94 24.09
C ASN A 179 -12.57 -22.65 25.25
N ALA A 180 -11.97 -21.91 26.14
CA ALA A 180 -11.35 -22.40 27.35
C ALA A 180 -12.18 -21.92 28.54
N ALA A 181 -12.93 -22.83 29.15
CA ALA A 181 -13.72 -22.63 30.35
C ALA A 181 -15.01 -21.79 30.20
N GLU A 182 -15.90 -21.93 31.18
CA GLU A 182 -17.23 -21.29 31.23
C GLU A 182 -17.17 -19.74 31.36
N VAL A 183 -16.02 -19.18 31.65
CA VAL A 183 -15.87 -17.72 31.99
C VAL A 183 -15.23 -16.92 30.89
N ASP A 184 -14.24 -17.45 30.13
CA ASP A 184 -13.49 -16.72 29.12
C ASP A 184 -13.23 -17.53 27.85
N SER A 185 -13.26 -16.88 26.70
CA SER A 185 -12.82 -17.42 25.41
C SER A 185 -11.44 -16.88 25.07
N ARG A 186 -10.50 -17.76 24.75
CA ARG A 186 -9.18 -17.33 24.20
C ARG A 186 -9.29 -17.14 22.70
N TYR A 187 -8.57 -16.15 22.20
CA TYR A 187 -8.46 -15.94 20.76
C TYR A 187 -7.00 -15.80 20.34
N THR A 188 -6.72 -16.17 19.10
CA THR A 188 -5.40 -16.03 18.48
C THR A 188 -5.56 -15.59 17.03
N VAL A 189 -4.76 -14.63 16.63
CA VAL A 189 -4.64 -14.15 15.24
C VAL A 189 -3.18 -14.22 14.84
N ASP A 190 -2.89 -14.95 13.77
CA ASP A 190 -1.57 -14.95 13.14
C ASP A 190 -1.66 -14.15 11.84
N LEU A 191 -0.89 -13.08 11.74
CA LEU A 191 -0.88 -12.22 10.56
C LEU A 191 0.53 -12.00 10.00
N ASN A 192 0.60 -11.78 8.70
CA ASN A 192 1.80 -11.32 8.03
C ASN A 192 1.70 -9.81 7.87
N TRP A 193 2.62 -9.07 8.53
CA TRP A 193 2.66 -7.62 8.43
C TRP A 193 3.01 -7.18 7.00
N PRO A 194 2.24 -6.25 6.39
CA PRO A 194 2.48 -5.81 5.01
C PRO A 194 3.84 -5.12 4.86
N ARG A 195 4.55 -5.40 3.76
CA ARG A 195 5.81 -4.72 3.43
C ARG A 195 5.63 -3.23 3.14
N SER A 196 4.45 -2.87 2.66
CA SER A 196 4.06 -1.51 2.28
C SER A 196 3.66 -0.63 3.47
N ALA A 197 3.51 -1.21 4.67
CA ALA A 197 3.19 -0.44 5.86
C ALA A 197 4.36 0.50 6.21
N PRO A 198 4.11 1.81 6.37
CA PRO A 198 5.17 2.75 6.74
C PRO A 198 5.66 2.54 8.18
N PRO A 199 6.86 2.99 8.53
CA PRO A 199 7.26 3.07 9.93
C PRO A 199 6.37 4.06 10.67
N GLY A 200 6.10 3.79 11.96
CA GLY A 200 5.23 4.62 12.78
C GLY A 200 4.57 3.85 13.92
N SER A 201 3.60 4.49 14.55
CA SER A 201 2.79 3.91 15.61
C SER A 201 1.48 3.35 15.07
N TYR A 202 1.11 2.19 15.58
CA TYR A 202 -0.11 1.50 15.20
C TYR A 202 -0.91 1.15 16.44
N HIS A 203 -2.22 1.20 16.32
CA HIS A 203 -3.14 0.81 17.38
C HIS A 203 -3.82 -0.50 17.01
N VAL A 204 -3.61 -1.50 17.83
CA VAL A 204 -4.30 -2.78 17.71
C VAL A 204 -5.46 -2.78 18.69
N GLU A 205 -6.67 -2.89 18.16
CA GLU A 205 -7.91 -2.84 18.93
C GLU A 205 -8.64 -4.18 18.81
N MET A 206 -9.01 -4.74 19.93
CA MET A 206 -9.86 -5.91 19.99
C MET A 206 -11.26 -5.51 20.43
N TYR A 207 -12.27 -5.96 19.71
CA TYR A 207 -13.68 -5.79 19.99
C TYR A 207 -14.30 -7.16 20.26
N ALA A 208 -14.87 -7.33 21.44
CA ALA A 208 -15.71 -8.49 21.74
C ALA A 208 -17.15 -8.18 21.36
N CYS A 209 -17.72 -9.00 20.50
CA CYS A 209 -19.04 -8.79 19.91
C CYS A 209 -20.01 -9.85 20.42
N LYS A 210 -21.17 -9.45 20.89
CA LYS A 210 -22.26 -10.33 21.30
C LYS A 210 -23.61 -9.70 20.99
N ASN A 211 -24.54 -10.47 20.46
CA ASN A 211 -25.87 -9.97 20.10
C ASN A 211 -25.83 -8.74 19.18
N ARG A 212 -24.91 -8.74 18.20
CA ARG A 212 -24.70 -7.66 17.22
C ARG A 212 -24.28 -6.32 17.83
N SER A 213 -23.70 -6.32 19.01
CA SER A 213 -23.19 -5.14 19.70
C SER A 213 -21.81 -5.40 20.29
N VAL A 214 -21.04 -4.32 20.48
CA VAL A 214 -19.74 -4.38 21.14
C VAL A 214 -19.95 -4.45 22.65
N VAL A 215 -19.52 -5.53 23.29
CA VAL A 215 -19.66 -5.73 24.75
C VAL A 215 -18.37 -5.41 25.51
N ALA A 216 -17.22 -5.48 24.85
CA ALA A 216 -15.94 -5.10 25.46
C ALA A 216 -14.96 -4.65 24.38
N ARG A 217 -14.01 -3.80 24.74
CA ARG A 217 -12.93 -3.30 23.87
C ARG A 217 -11.64 -3.23 24.67
N THR A 218 -10.52 -3.57 24.02
CA THR A 218 -9.19 -3.35 24.57
C THR A 218 -8.24 -2.92 23.44
N THR A 219 -7.21 -2.16 23.78
CA THR A 219 -6.27 -1.58 22.81
C THR A 219 -4.84 -1.81 23.28
N ALA A 220 -3.95 -2.13 22.35
CA ALA A 220 -2.51 -2.19 22.60
C ALA A 220 -1.75 -1.48 21.48
N PRO A 221 -0.63 -0.79 21.80
CA PRO A 221 0.22 -0.17 20.81
C PRO A 221 1.12 -1.21 20.14
N LEU A 222 1.40 -1.01 18.82
CA LEU A 222 2.39 -1.75 18.05
C LEU A 222 3.31 -0.76 17.37
N GLY A 223 4.61 -0.81 17.67
CA GLY A 223 5.61 0.06 17.05
C GLY A 223 6.19 -0.57 15.78
N VAL A 224 6.40 0.23 14.74
CA VAL A 224 7.18 -0.15 13.56
C VAL A 224 8.31 0.85 13.39
N VAL A 225 9.56 0.40 13.54
CA VAL A 225 10.73 1.27 13.55
C VAL A 225 11.73 0.86 12.49
N GLU A 226 12.33 1.85 11.84
CA GLU A 226 13.45 1.62 10.95
C GLU A 226 14.71 1.35 11.77
N VAL A 227 15.50 0.34 11.35
CA VAL A 227 16.76 -0.02 12.01
C VAL A 227 17.88 -0.19 11.00
N GLY A 228 19.15 -0.04 11.49
CA GLY A 228 20.34 -0.21 10.68
C GLY A 228 20.53 0.91 9.65
N PHE A 229 20.97 0.53 8.45
CA PHE A 229 21.31 1.50 7.39
C PHE A 229 20.18 2.48 7.01
N PRO A 230 18.92 2.06 6.81
CA PRO A 230 17.82 2.98 6.51
C PRO A 230 17.63 4.03 7.61
N ALA A 231 17.65 3.62 8.87
CA ALA A 231 17.51 4.54 10.01
C ALA A 231 18.65 5.56 10.08
N GLN A 232 19.89 5.13 9.81
CA GLN A 232 21.04 6.03 9.77
C GLN A 232 20.94 7.03 8.62
N MET A 233 20.47 6.60 7.45
CA MET A 233 20.26 7.49 6.30
C MET A 233 19.15 8.50 6.55
N ALA A 234 18.04 8.06 7.14
CA ALA A 234 16.95 8.96 7.53
C ALA A 234 17.41 10.00 8.56
N ALA A 235 18.13 9.58 9.61
CA ALA A 235 18.68 10.46 10.63
C ALA A 235 19.71 11.45 10.04
N LEU A 236 20.55 11.02 9.11
CA LEU A 236 21.55 11.86 8.47
C LEU A 236 20.89 12.90 7.53
N SER A 237 19.88 12.50 6.77
CA SER A 237 19.19 13.40 5.84
C SER A 237 18.36 14.47 6.57
N SER A 238 17.77 14.13 7.71
CA SER A 238 16.96 15.07 8.52
C SER A 238 17.82 15.95 9.43
N GLY A 239 18.88 15.38 10.05
CA GLY A 239 19.73 16.09 11.00
C GLY A 239 20.80 16.94 10.35
N HIS A 240 21.44 16.43 9.28
CA HIS A 240 22.58 17.08 8.63
C HIS A 240 22.51 16.97 7.10
N PRO A 241 21.59 17.67 6.44
CA PRO A 241 21.34 17.51 5.00
C PRO A 241 22.56 17.84 4.13
N TRP A 242 23.44 18.76 4.55
CA TRP A 242 24.66 19.10 3.84
C TRP A 242 25.71 17.97 3.86
N ILE A 243 25.83 17.23 4.97
CA ILE A 243 26.71 16.05 5.09
C ILE A 243 26.18 14.93 4.19
N TYR A 244 24.86 14.70 4.19
CA TYR A 244 24.22 13.75 3.29
C TYR A 244 24.52 14.05 1.82
N GLY A 245 24.41 15.34 1.40
CA GLY A 245 24.74 15.78 0.06
C GLY A 245 26.20 15.55 -0.30
N LEU A 246 27.13 15.85 0.61
CA LEU A 246 28.57 15.63 0.40
C LEU A 246 28.88 14.14 0.22
N ILE A 247 28.33 13.27 1.05
CA ILE A 247 28.51 11.81 0.94
C ILE A 247 27.95 11.30 -0.39
N ALA A 248 26.80 11.79 -0.83
CA ALA A 248 26.19 11.39 -2.11
C ALA A 248 27.08 11.76 -3.30
N VAL A 249 27.68 12.96 -3.30
CA VAL A 249 28.63 13.39 -4.35
C VAL A 249 29.88 12.52 -4.35
N LEU A 250 30.47 12.25 -3.19
CA LEU A 250 31.64 11.38 -3.09
C LEU A 250 31.33 9.94 -3.57
N ALA A 251 30.19 9.41 -3.19
CA ALA A 251 29.74 8.09 -3.64
C ALA A 251 29.57 8.05 -5.18
N ALA A 252 29.00 9.10 -5.78
CA ALA A 252 28.85 9.19 -7.23
C ALA A 252 30.22 9.25 -7.96
N ILE A 253 31.18 10.00 -7.42
CA ILE A 253 32.54 10.07 -7.96
C ILE A 253 33.23 8.69 -7.89
N ILE A 254 33.16 8.03 -6.75
CA ILE A 254 33.74 6.67 -6.57
C ILE A 254 33.09 5.68 -7.53
N ALA A 255 31.75 5.71 -7.66
CA ALA A 255 31.02 4.84 -8.58
C ALA A 255 31.43 5.10 -10.05
N GLY A 256 31.61 6.38 -10.45
CA GLY A 256 32.09 6.75 -11.78
C GLY A 256 33.48 6.17 -12.08
N PHE A 257 34.43 6.32 -11.16
CA PHE A 257 35.76 5.72 -11.30
C PHE A 257 35.73 4.20 -11.32
N ALA A 258 34.90 3.58 -10.50
CA ALA A 258 34.75 2.11 -10.47
C ALA A 258 34.22 1.56 -11.80
N ILE A 259 33.21 2.22 -12.38
CA ILE A 259 32.66 1.86 -13.69
C ILE A 259 33.71 2.04 -14.80
N ASP A 260 34.45 3.15 -14.80
CA ASP A 260 35.52 3.38 -15.78
C ASP A 260 36.62 2.31 -15.69
N ALA A 261 37.09 2.03 -14.48
CA ALA A 261 38.09 0.99 -14.25
C ALA A 261 37.60 -0.40 -14.68
N LEU A 262 36.33 -0.71 -14.46
CA LEU A 262 35.71 -1.99 -14.86
C LEU A 262 35.63 -2.09 -16.40
N THR A 263 35.18 -1.02 -17.05
CA THR A 263 35.08 -0.99 -18.52
C THR A 263 36.44 -1.13 -19.19
N VAL A 264 37.47 -0.45 -18.68
CA VAL A 264 38.85 -0.59 -19.16
C VAL A 264 39.37 -2.03 -18.99
N ARG A 265 39.08 -2.66 -17.85
CA ARG A 265 39.47 -4.07 -17.61
C ARG A 265 38.79 -5.06 -18.56
N LEU A 266 37.47 -4.85 -18.79
CA LEU A 266 36.68 -5.69 -19.71
C LEU A 266 37.14 -5.51 -21.15
N ARG A 267 37.46 -4.30 -21.57
CA ARG A 267 37.98 -3.99 -22.90
C ARG A 267 39.37 -4.63 -23.13
N ARG A 268 40.27 -4.58 -22.15
CA ARG A 268 41.57 -5.27 -22.22
C ARG A 268 41.45 -6.80 -22.31
N ARG A 269 40.42 -7.41 -21.66
CA ARG A 269 40.15 -8.87 -21.77
C ARG A 269 39.63 -9.22 -23.16
N SER A 270 38.77 -8.39 -23.77
CA SER A 270 38.28 -8.64 -25.12
C SER A 270 39.37 -8.59 -26.19
N TRP A 271 40.40 -7.77 -26.00
CA TRP A 271 41.52 -7.67 -26.92
C TRP A 271 42.52 -8.83 -26.76
N ARG A 272 42.55 -9.50 -25.62
CA ARG A 272 43.44 -10.67 -25.37
C ARG A 272 42.89 -11.98 -25.92
N ASN A 273 41.67 -12.03 -26.38
CA ASN A 273 41.06 -13.18 -27.03
C ASN A 273 40.45 -12.76 -28.38
N PRO A 274 41.31 -12.53 -29.40
CA PRO A 274 40.80 -12.30 -30.76
C PRO A 274 40.11 -13.61 -31.20
N ARG A 275 38.83 -13.52 -31.50
CA ARG A 275 38.12 -14.61 -32.19
C ARG A 275 38.91 -14.96 -33.45
N PRO A 276 39.20 -16.25 -33.75
CA PRO A 276 39.83 -16.62 -35.00
C PRO A 276 38.92 -16.09 -36.12
N LYS A 277 39.46 -15.22 -37.00
CA LYS A 277 38.82 -14.90 -38.26
C LYS A 277 38.64 -16.21 -39.00
N GLU A 278 37.43 -16.70 -39.19
CA GLU A 278 37.10 -17.71 -40.19
C GLU A 278 37.66 -17.21 -41.53
N ARG A 279 38.71 -17.84 -41.98
CA ARG A 279 39.18 -17.70 -43.39
C ARG A 279 38.06 -18.20 -44.24
N GLY A 280 37.30 -17.30 -44.82
CA GLY A 280 36.44 -17.60 -45.94
C GLY A 280 37.29 -18.22 -47.04
N ASN A 281 37.07 -19.49 -47.29
CA ASN A 281 37.55 -20.21 -48.46
C ASN A 281 36.89 -19.58 -49.67
N VAL A 282 37.63 -18.71 -50.37
CA VAL A 282 37.22 -18.20 -51.69
C VAL A 282 37.52 -19.33 -52.67
N ASP A 283 36.51 -20.14 -52.94
CA ASP A 283 36.52 -21.07 -54.06
C ASP A 283 36.30 -20.27 -55.34
N SER A 284 37.42 -20.03 -56.06
CA SER A 284 37.47 -19.39 -57.34
C SER A 284 37.32 -20.47 -58.45
N SER A 285 36.05 -20.79 -58.77
CA SER A 285 35.74 -21.44 -60.07
C SER A 285 34.26 -21.48 -60.33
N ARG A 286 33.74 -20.47 -61.04
CA ARG A 286 32.71 -20.72 -62.03
C ARG A 286 32.44 -19.49 -62.91
N PRO A 287 32.39 -19.70 -64.23
CA PRO A 287 32.10 -18.65 -65.19
C PRO A 287 30.57 -18.33 -65.29
N GLU A 288 30.33 -17.09 -65.65
CA GLU A 288 29.04 -16.53 -66.00
C GLU A 288 28.38 -17.27 -67.21
N PRO A 289 27.07 -17.31 -67.28
CA PRO A 289 26.45 -16.95 -68.55
C PRO A 289 25.34 -15.86 -68.44
N ALA A 290 25.33 -15.14 -69.50
CA ALA A 290 24.49 -14.03 -69.87
C ALA A 290 22.96 -14.28 -69.87
N GLY A 291 22.22 -13.25 -69.66
CA GLY A 291 20.97 -12.90 -70.37
C GLY A 291 19.67 -13.41 -69.79
N THR A 292 18.85 -12.59 -69.32
CA THR A 292 17.64 -12.08 -70.08
C THR A 292 16.74 -11.32 -69.06
N ALA A 293 16.31 -10.19 -69.52
CA ALA A 293 15.26 -9.38 -68.93
C ALA A 293 13.91 -10.09 -69.02
N GLU A 294 13.07 -9.93 -68.02
CA GLU A 294 11.63 -9.72 -68.28
C GLU A 294 10.93 -9.14 -67.03
N ALA A 295 9.99 -8.27 -67.37
CA ALA A 295 9.26 -7.35 -66.51
C ALA A 295 8.00 -8.00 -65.88
N VAL A 296 7.31 -7.14 -65.06
CA VAL A 296 5.86 -7.19 -64.70
C VAL A 296 5.50 -8.14 -63.58
N SER A 297 4.84 -7.76 -62.51
CA SER A 297 3.67 -6.90 -62.30
C SER A 297 3.34 -6.80 -60.81
N ASP A 298 2.71 -5.71 -60.47
CA ASP A 298 1.87 -5.45 -59.30
C ASP A 298 1.07 -6.65 -58.82
N ASP A 299 0.98 -6.83 -57.52
CA ASP A 299 -0.29 -7.09 -56.87
C ASP A 299 -0.16 -6.89 -55.34
N ALA A 300 -0.94 -5.95 -54.81
CA ALA A 300 -1.23 -5.77 -53.42
C ALA A 300 -2.46 -6.62 -53.04
N PRO A 301 -2.54 -7.16 -51.87
CA PRO A 301 -3.85 -7.51 -51.32
C PRO A 301 -4.25 -6.63 -50.10
N GLU A 302 -5.50 -6.26 -50.23
CA GLU A 302 -6.38 -5.52 -49.35
C GLU A 302 -6.38 -5.99 -47.88
N HIS A 303 -6.50 -5.02 -47.01
CA HIS A 303 -6.88 -5.20 -45.62
C HIS A 303 -8.39 -5.36 -45.49
N GLU A 304 -8.80 -6.42 -44.86
CA GLU A 304 -10.15 -6.62 -44.36
C GLU A 304 -10.19 -6.37 -42.84
N PRO A 305 -11.20 -5.65 -42.28
CA PRO A 305 -11.31 -5.37 -40.88
C PRO A 305 -12.13 -6.43 -40.15
N ILE A 306 -11.59 -6.94 -39.06
CA ILE A 306 -12.33 -7.85 -38.16
C ILE A 306 -13.06 -7.04 -37.09
N HIS A 307 -14.40 -7.06 -37.15
CA HIS A 307 -15.34 -6.76 -36.10
C HIS A 307 -15.29 -7.86 -35.04
N HIS A 308 -15.21 -7.50 -33.76
CA HIS A 308 -15.80 -8.30 -32.68
C HIS A 308 -16.37 -7.43 -31.57
N SER A 309 -17.52 -7.82 -31.24
CA SER A 309 -18.59 -7.48 -30.30
C SER A 309 -18.15 -7.27 -28.87
#